data_b1a98f1fb47b51f6eae5f6f3e2c1f56d
#
_entry.id   b1a98f1fb47b51f6eae5f6f3e2c1f56d
#
_cell.length_a   1.000
_cell.length_b   1.000
_cell.length_c   1.000
_cell.angle_alpha   90.00
_cell.angle_beta   90.00
_cell.angle_gamma   90.00
#
_symmetry.space_group_name_H-M   'P 1'
#
loop_
_entity.id
_entity.type
_entity.pdbx_description
1 polymer ?
#
loop_
_entity_poly.entity_id
_entity_poly.type
_entity_poly.pdbx_seq_one_letter_code
_entity_poly.pdbx_strand_id
1 'polypeptide(L)'
;HAKPYGFEVLVERNGQCSRYLCQNLVIGSGNVPYVPECLQKIQQDYPEKCRHSADYLTTPLSNLTGNVVVLGSGQSAAEVFMNLFDRQYDDDQRLISQFKLHWLTRANGFFPMEYSALGLEHFSPDYTHHFYHLDEAQKAAQLQQQALLYKGISAKTIRDIYTKLYQHSIAGAKQQTFLHSQSNLIHAEVLNQQIRLIFEHKVTTQQFYLDANVVVAATGYQTPRFDFMHHVHALIQTDAQGHWKITEDYRLKHKAAGEIYVQNQEMHSHGVGTPDLGLGAHRAAKIINQLLGYALY
;
A
#
# COMPACT_ATOMS: atom_id res chain seq x y z
N HIS A 1 -4.82 -16.35 22.68
CA HIS A 1 -4.50 -17.72 23.10
C HIS A 1 -5.62 -18.67 22.69
N ALA A 2 -5.26 -19.85 22.13
CA ALA A 2 -6.23 -20.92 21.88
C ALA A 2 -6.69 -21.55 23.22
N LYS A 3 -7.98 -21.89 23.29
CA LYS A 3 -8.61 -22.56 24.43
C LYS A 3 -9.39 -23.79 23.92
N PRO A 4 -9.77 -24.74 24.80
CA PRO A 4 -10.55 -25.91 24.37
C PRO A 4 -11.92 -25.59 23.73
N TYR A 5 -12.40 -24.37 23.93
CA TYR A 5 -13.72 -23.90 23.45
C TYR A 5 -13.63 -22.67 22.53
N GLY A 6 -12.44 -22.27 22.09
CA GLY A 6 -12.23 -21.10 21.22
C GLY A 6 -10.98 -20.31 21.57
N PHE A 7 -11.13 -19.00 21.76
CA PHE A 7 -10.00 -18.08 21.93
C PHE A 7 -10.15 -17.18 23.17
N GLU A 8 -9.03 -16.86 23.77
CA GLU A 8 -8.88 -15.78 24.72
C GLU A 8 -8.13 -14.64 24.03
N VAL A 9 -8.76 -13.47 23.98
CA VAL A 9 -8.22 -12.25 23.36
C VAL A 9 -7.94 -11.22 24.44
N LEU A 10 -6.70 -10.78 24.50
CA LEU A 10 -6.27 -9.67 25.37
C LEU A 10 -6.23 -8.41 24.52
N VAL A 11 -6.91 -7.36 24.94
CA VAL A 11 -6.97 -6.06 24.28
C VAL A 11 -6.44 -4.99 25.22
N GLU A 12 -5.47 -4.23 24.77
CA GLU A 12 -4.98 -3.03 25.47
C GLU A 12 -5.53 -1.79 24.77
N ARG A 13 -6.12 -0.90 25.56
CA ARG A 13 -6.57 0.43 25.13
C ARG A 13 -6.24 1.46 26.20
N ASN A 14 -5.44 2.47 25.85
CA ASN A 14 -5.03 3.54 26.76
C ASN A 14 -4.43 3.02 28.10
N GLY A 15 -3.59 1.98 28.03
CA GLY A 15 -2.98 1.36 29.20
C GLY A 15 -3.93 0.46 30.02
N GLN A 16 -5.17 0.31 29.61
CA GLN A 16 -6.11 -0.62 30.24
C GLN A 16 -6.20 -1.92 29.44
N CYS A 17 -5.99 -3.05 30.13
CA CYS A 17 -6.11 -4.38 29.55
C CYS A 17 -7.50 -4.94 29.79
N SER A 18 -8.13 -5.43 28.73
CA SER A 18 -9.41 -6.15 28.77
C SER A 18 -9.23 -7.56 28.24
N ARG A 19 -9.97 -8.51 28.79
CA ARG A 19 -9.93 -9.92 28.43
C ARG A 19 -11.28 -10.36 27.89
N TYR A 20 -11.26 -10.94 26.70
CA TYR A 20 -12.45 -11.47 26.04
C TYR A 20 -12.30 -12.97 25.79
N LEU A 21 -13.37 -13.73 26.02
CA LEU A 21 -13.48 -15.13 25.63
C LEU A 21 -14.43 -15.21 24.46
N CYS A 22 -14.00 -15.79 23.35
CA CYS A 22 -14.82 -15.91 22.16
C CYS A 22 -14.66 -17.30 21.53
N GLN A 23 -15.72 -17.79 20.92
CA GLN A 23 -15.70 -19.05 20.18
C GLN A 23 -15.05 -18.85 18.82
N ASN A 24 -15.36 -17.75 18.16
CA ASN A 24 -14.89 -17.42 16.82
C ASN A 24 -14.21 -16.03 16.81
N LEU A 25 -13.30 -15.83 15.87
CA LEU A 25 -12.55 -14.59 15.71
C LEU A 25 -12.60 -14.15 14.24
N VAL A 26 -12.92 -12.88 14.01
CA VAL A 26 -12.80 -12.26 12.67
C VAL A 26 -11.68 -11.23 12.70
N ILE A 27 -10.66 -11.44 11.86
CA ILE A 27 -9.49 -10.56 11.76
C ILE A 27 -9.66 -9.64 10.56
N GLY A 28 -9.81 -8.34 10.81
CA GLY A 28 -9.96 -7.30 9.79
C GLY A 28 -9.07 -6.09 10.11
N SER A 29 -7.81 -6.33 10.48
CA SER A 29 -6.88 -5.30 10.96
C SER A 29 -6.29 -4.41 9.85
N GLY A 30 -6.61 -4.68 8.58
CA GLY A 30 -6.11 -3.91 7.45
C GLY A 30 -4.62 -4.11 7.17
N ASN A 31 -4.03 -3.16 6.47
CA ASN A 31 -2.62 -3.15 6.07
C ASN A 31 -1.85 -2.05 6.82
N VAL A 32 -0.53 -2.20 6.88
CA VAL A 32 0.39 -1.19 7.45
C VAL A 32 1.24 -0.54 6.35
N PRO A 33 1.70 0.71 6.54
CA PRO A 33 2.61 1.36 5.61
C PRO A 33 3.85 0.52 5.33
N TYR A 34 4.24 0.44 4.06
CA TYR A 34 5.48 -0.20 3.64
C TYR A 34 6.55 0.85 3.37
N VAL A 35 7.64 0.80 4.11
CA VAL A 35 8.83 1.63 3.89
C VAL A 35 9.96 0.72 3.43
N PRO A 36 10.65 1.02 2.31
CA PRO A 36 11.83 0.27 1.88
C PRO A 36 12.86 0.11 3.00
N GLU A 37 13.45 -1.06 3.11
CA GLU A 37 14.35 -1.43 4.21
C GLU A 37 15.45 -0.39 4.43
N CYS A 38 16.07 0.11 3.34
CA CYS A 38 17.12 1.13 3.39
C CYS A 38 16.65 2.49 3.94
N LEU A 39 15.33 2.75 4.02
CA LEU A 39 14.77 3.98 4.57
C LEU A 39 14.21 3.82 5.99
N GLN A 40 13.99 2.60 6.48
CA GLN A 40 13.32 2.36 7.77
C GLN A 40 14.04 3.03 8.94
N LYS A 41 15.35 2.83 9.03
CA LYS A 41 16.15 3.47 10.08
C LYS A 41 16.20 4.99 9.93
N ILE A 42 16.29 5.49 8.70
CA ILE A 42 16.31 6.93 8.43
C ILE A 42 14.98 7.56 8.83
N GLN A 43 13.85 6.89 8.55
CA GLN A 43 12.54 7.36 8.98
C GLN A 43 12.40 7.40 10.51
N GLN A 44 12.95 6.42 11.21
CA GLN A 44 12.92 6.38 12.68
C GLN A 44 13.78 7.48 13.30
N ASP A 45 14.99 7.69 12.79
CA ASP A 45 15.97 8.62 13.34
C ASP A 45 15.71 10.09 12.90
N TYR A 46 15.09 10.30 11.73
CA TYR A 46 14.85 11.61 11.11
C TYR A 46 13.43 11.72 10.52
N PRO A 47 12.37 11.60 11.35
CA PRO A 47 10.97 11.59 10.88
C PRO A 47 10.54 12.90 10.21
N GLU A 48 11.23 14.01 10.48
CA GLU A 48 11.02 15.30 9.83
C GLU A 48 11.55 15.34 8.39
N LYS A 49 12.53 14.48 8.06
CA LYS A 49 13.17 14.40 6.74
C LYS A 49 12.70 13.21 5.90
N CYS A 50 12.31 12.10 6.53
CA CYS A 50 11.82 10.91 5.86
C CYS A 50 10.54 10.42 6.51
N ARG A 51 9.45 10.31 5.74
CA ARG A 51 8.15 9.83 6.22
C ARG A 51 7.39 9.05 5.18
N HIS A 52 6.46 8.22 5.63
CA HIS A 52 5.50 7.58 4.74
C HIS A 52 4.36 8.54 4.36
N SER A 53 3.76 8.33 3.18
CA SER A 53 2.61 9.14 2.73
C SER A 53 1.39 9.06 3.66
N ALA A 54 1.26 8.00 4.46
CA ALA A 54 0.21 7.90 5.48
C ALA A 54 0.27 9.02 6.52
N ASP A 55 1.46 9.52 6.82
CA ASP A 55 1.69 10.56 7.83
C ASP A 55 1.75 11.97 7.21
N TYR A 56 1.56 12.08 5.88
CA TYR A 56 1.78 13.32 5.16
C TYR A 56 0.83 14.45 5.58
N LEU A 57 -0.44 14.13 5.80
CA LEU A 57 -1.45 15.12 6.18
C LEU A 57 -1.43 15.44 7.69
N THR A 58 -1.08 14.46 8.53
CA THR A 58 -1.07 14.62 9.99
C THR A 58 0.15 15.37 10.50
N THR A 59 1.23 15.34 9.73
CA THR A 59 2.49 16.01 10.08
C THR A 59 2.94 16.87 8.89
N PRO A 60 2.45 18.11 8.76
CA PRO A 60 2.77 18.96 7.61
C PRO A 60 4.29 19.20 7.46
N LEU A 61 4.75 19.17 6.21
CA LEU A 61 6.10 19.59 5.86
C LEU A 61 6.18 21.12 5.83
N SER A 62 7.10 21.69 6.56
CA SER A 62 7.39 23.15 6.59
C SER A 62 8.79 23.45 6.07
N ASN A 63 9.02 24.69 5.65
CA ASN A 63 10.35 25.21 5.26
C ASN A 63 11.09 24.34 4.24
N LEU A 64 10.38 23.94 3.16
CA LEU A 64 10.94 23.10 2.11
C LEU A 64 12.01 23.85 1.32
N THR A 65 13.22 23.29 1.28
CA THR A 65 14.36 23.79 0.50
C THR A 65 15.11 22.63 -0.13
N GLY A 66 15.96 22.92 -1.13
CA GLY A 66 16.79 21.91 -1.78
C GLY A 66 15.97 20.87 -2.56
N ASN A 67 16.27 19.60 -2.43
CA ASN A 67 15.56 18.54 -3.15
C ASN A 67 14.51 17.87 -2.25
N VAL A 68 13.26 17.86 -2.70
CA VAL A 68 12.13 17.15 -2.10
C VAL A 68 11.77 15.97 -3.01
N VAL A 69 11.75 14.78 -2.46
CA VAL A 69 11.60 13.53 -3.21
C VAL A 69 10.30 12.83 -2.82
N VAL A 70 9.50 12.45 -3.81
CA VAL A 70 8.34 11.55 -3.67
C VAL A 70 8.70 10.22 -4.31
N LEU A 71 8.58 9.13 -3.55
CA LEU A 71 8.86 7.77 -4.01
C LEU A 71 7.56 6.98 -4.17
N GLY A 72 7.27 6.49 -5.36
CA GLY A 72 6.11 5.64 -5.64
C GLY A 72 5.42 5.97 -6.95
N SER A 73 4.49 5.11 -7.39
CA SER A 73 3.75 5.25 -8.66
C SER A 73 2.24 5.12 -8.50
N GLY A 74 1.73 5.03 -7.29
CA GLY A 74 0.30 4.89 -7.02
C GLY A 74 -0.39 6.23 -6.73
N GLN A 75 -1.70 6.17 -6.43
CA GLN A 75 -2.55 7.32 -6.14
C GLN A 75 -1.97 8.22 -5.04
N SER A 76 -1.51 7.64 -3.92
CA SER A 76 -0.94 8.41 -2.80
C SER A 76 0.31 9.20 -3.21
N ALA A 77 1.16 8.63 -4.08
CA ALA A 77 2.32 9.34 -4.60
C ALA A 77 1.91 10.52 -5.47
N ALA A 78 0.91 10.33 -6.33
CA ALA A 78 0.38 11.36 -7.22
C ALA A 78 -0.26 12.53 -6.45
N GLU A 79 -1.01 12.24 -5.39
CA GLU A 79 -1.64 13.26 -4.55
C GLU A 79 -0.61 14.06 -3.74
N VAL A 80 0.38 13.39 -3.16
CA VAL A 80 1.51 14.06 -2.48
C VAL A 80 2.28 14.93 -3.47
N PHE A 81 2.57 14.38 -4.67
CA PHE A 81 3.25 15.12 -5.73
C PHE A 81 2.48 16.37 -6.12
N MET A 82 1.16 16.27 -6.38
CA MET A 82 0.32 17.42 -6.73
C MET A 82 0.32 18.48 -5.65
N ASN A 83 0.16 18.09 -4.39
CA ASN A 83 0.18 19.03 -3.28
C ASN A 83 1.53 19.76 -3.16
N LEU A 84 2.65 19.05 -3.31
CA LEU A 84 3.99 19.65 -3.30
C LEU A 84 4.23 20.52 -4.54
N PHE A 85 3.73 20.12 -5.70
CA PHE A 85 3.81 20.90 -6.93
C PHE A 85 3.10 22.25 -6.78
N ASP A 86 1.86 22.26 -6.27
CA ASP A 86 1.10 23.49 -6.03
C ASP A 86 1.82 24.45 -5.08
N ARG A 87 2.56 23.92 -4.11
CA ARG A 87 3.37 24.71 -3.18
C ARG A 87 4.61 25.35 -3.82
N GLN A 88 4.95 25.02 -5.06
CA GLN A 88 6.01 25.69 -5.79
C GLN A 88 5.59 27.03 -6.40
N TYR A 89 4.30 27.31 -6.47
CA TYR A 89 3.72 28.48 -7.16
C TYR A 89 2.82 29.28 -6.23
N ASP A 90 2.70 30.60 -6.49
CA ASP A 90 1.72 31.48 -5.86
C ASP A 90 0.37 31.43 -6.60
N ASP A 91 -0.60 32.20 -6.10
CA ASP A 91 -1.95 32.30 -6.69
C ASP A 91 -1.91 32.86 -8.14
N ASP A 92 -0.90 33.66 -8.48
CA ASP A 92 -0.65 34.18 -9.82
C ASP A 92 0.15 33.20 -10.71
N GLN A 93 0.36 31.97 -10.25
CA GLN A 93 1.13 30.90 -10.92
C GLN A 93 2.60 31.25 -11.14
N ARG A 94 3.17 32.13 -10.31
CA ARG A 94 4.60 32.44 -10.35
C ARG A 94 5.37 31.48 -9.47
N LEU A 95 6.52 31.04 -9.95
CA LEU A 95 7.40 30.16 -9.19
C LEU A 95 7.98 30.90 -7.97
N ILE A 96 7.62 30.47 -6.78
CA ILE A 96 8.08 31.01 -5.49
C ILE A 96 8.94 30.04 -4.69
N SER A 97 9.00 28.77 -5.09
CA SER A 97 9.65 27.73 -4.29
C SER A 97 11.16 27.86 -4.26
N GLN A 98 11.73 27.47 -3.11
CA GLN A 98 13.15 27.29 -2.90
C GLN A 98 13.57 25.81 -2.98
N PHE A 99 12.67 24.92 -3.41
CA PHE A 99 12.93 23.48 -3.53
C PHE A 99 12.69 22.97 -4.94
N LYS A 100 13.41 21.92 -5.31
CA LYS A 100 13.18 21.11 -6.51
C LYS A 100 12.36 19.88 -6.11
N LEU A 101 11.34 19.57 -6.89
CA LEU A 101 10.47 18.42 -6.68
C LEU A 101 10.86 17.28 -7.60
N HIS A 102 11.18 16.13 -7.03
CA HIS A 102 11.51 14.91 -7.76
C HIS A 102 10.48 13.83 -7.45
N TRP A 103 9.89 13.25 -8.48
CA TRP A 103 8.99 12.12 -8.35
C TRP A 103 9.61 10.89 -9.01
N LEU A 104 9.99 9.89 -8.20
CA LEU A 104 10.70 8.70 -8.66
C LEU A 104 9.88 7.43 -8.42
N THR A 105 9.94 6.52 -9.38
CA THR A 105 9.31 5.21 -9.25
C THR A 105 10.13 4.11 -9.90
N ARG A 106 10.10 2.92 -9.28
CA ARG A 106 10.62 1.68 -9.89
C ARG A 106 9.73 1.12 -11.01
N ALA A 107 8.49 1.59 -11.12
CA ALA A 107 7.57 1.20 -12.19
C ALA A 107 8.06 1.71 -13.54
N ASN A 108 7.59 1.08 -14.63
CA ASN A 108 7.97 1.46 -15.99
C ASN A 108 7.45 2.85 -16.40
N GLY A 109 6.55 3.43 -15.63
CA GLY A 109 5.95 4.74 -15.86
C GLY A 109 4.91 5.06 -14.81
N PHE A 110 4.19 6.16 -15.03
CA PHE A 110 3.07 6.61 -14.22
C PHE A 110 1.79 6.28 -14.98
N PHE A 111 1.14 5.17 -14.61
CA PHE A 111 0.02 4.61 -15.36
C PHE A 111 -1.31 4.80 -14.62
N PRO A 112 -2.42 4.93 -15.38
CA PRO A 112 -3.74 4.95 -14.79
C PRO A 112 -4.11 3.57 -14.22
N MET A 113 -4.95 3.57 -13.18
CA MET A 113 -5.70 2.37 -12.81
C MET A 113 -6.70 2.04 -13.91
N GLU A 114 -6.89 0.74 -14.16
CA GLU A 114 -7.89 0.24 -15.10
C GLU A 114 -9.27 0.23 -14.42
N TYR A 115 -10.05 1.29 -14.66
CA TYR A 115 -11.39 1.50 -14.11
C TYR A 115 -12.48 1.52 -15.21
N SER A 116 -12.24 0.86 -16.34
CA SER A 116 -13.31 0.67 -17.32
C SER A 116 -14.42 -0.22 -16.75
N ALA A 117 -15.64 -0.07 -17.25
CA ALA A 117 -16.78 -0.85 -16.79
C ALA A 117 -16.52 -2.38 -16.88
N LEU A 118 -15.84 -2.83 -17.95
CA LEU A 118 -15.47 -4.24 -18.09
C LEU A 118 -14.27 -4.63 -17.21
N GLY A 119 -13.34 -3.73 -16.96
CA GLY A 119 -12.23 -3.96 -16.00
C GLY A 119 -12.72 -4.15 -14.58
N LEU A 120 -13.81 -3.48 -14.20
CA LEU A 120 -14.42 -3.60 -12.87
C LEU A 120 -15.09 -4.95 -12.60
N GLU A 121 -15.34 -5.79 -13.63
CA GLU A 121 -15.80 -7.16 -13.44
C GLU A 121 -14.84 -8.02 -12.62
N HIS A 122 -13.55 -7.66 -12.56
CA HIS A 122 -12.57 -8.30 -11.69
C HIS A 122 -12.82 -8.05 -10.19
N PHE A 123 -13.72 -7.12 -9.85
CA PHE A 123 -14.15 -6.81 -8.49
C PHE A 123 -15.56 -7.35 -8.20
N SER A 124 -15.90 -8.51 -8.76
CA SER A 124 -17.19 -9.17 -8.57
C SER A 124 -17.07 -10.43 -7.71
N PRO A 125 -18.17 -10.88 -7.06
CA PRO A 125 -18.22 -12.18 -6.41
C PRO A 125 -17.90 -13.34 -7.34
N ASP A 126 -18.36 -13.28 -8.59
CA ASP A 126 -18.16 -14.35 -9.60
C ASP A 126 -16.68 -14.46 -9.97
N TYR A 127 -15.99 -13.33 -10.14
CA TYR A 127 -14.55 -13.35 -10.35
C TYR A 127 -13.79 -13.88 -9.15
N THR A 128 -14.15 -13.50 -7.93
CA THR A 128 -13.56 -14.02 -6.70
C THR A 128 -13.70 -15.53 -6.60
N HIS A 129 -14.89 -16.07 -6.91
CA HIS A 129 -15.13 -17.51 -6.99
C HIS A 129 -14.26 -18.19 -8.04
N HIS A 130 -14.23 -17.66 -9.27
CA HIS A 130 -13.37 -18.17 -10.34
C HIS A 130 -11.90 -18.18 -9.92
N PHE A 131 -11.40 -17.07 -9.41
CA PHE A 131 -9.99 -16.92 -9.00
C PHE A 131 -9.63 -17.91 -7.89
N TYR A 132 -10.51 -18.14 -6.92
CA TYR A 132 -10.29 -19.08 -5.83
C TYR A 132 -10.00 -20.51 -6.34
N HIS A 133 -10.64 -20.94 -7.41
CA HIS A 133 -10.51 -22.29 -7.99
C HIS A 133 -9.35 -22.46 -8.96
N LEU A 134 -8.59 -21.41 -9.26
CA LEU A 134 -7.35 -21.51 -10.02
C LEU A 134 -6.27 -22.25 -9.20
N ASP A 135 -5.30 -22.86 -9.87
CA ASP A 135 -4.10 -23.36 -9.19
C ASP A 135 -3.18 -22.20 -8.71
N GLU A 136 -2.21 -22.51 -7.84
CA GLU A 136 -1.35 -21.48 -7.23
C GLU A 136 -0.51 -20.72 -8.27
N ALA A 137 -0.03 -21.40 -9.33
CA ALA A 137 0.76 -20.77 -10.38
C ALA A 137 -0.10 -19.82 -11.23
N GLN A 138 -1.32 -20.24 -11.54
CA GLN A 138 -2.30 -19.42 -12.26
C GLN A 138 -2.67 -18.17 -11.44
N LYS A 139 -2.95 -18.32 -10.12
CA LYS A 139 -3.24 -17.20 -9.22
C LYS A 139 -2.09 -16.19 -9.21
N ALA A 140 -0.87 -16.66 -9.05
CA ALA A 140 0.31 -15.79 -9.03
C ALA A 140 0.47 -15.02 -10.36
N ALA A 141 0.31 -15.71 -11.50
CA ALA A 141 0.38 -15.10 -12.81
C ALA A 141 -0.72 -14.04 -13.03
N GLN A 142 -1.96 -14.34 -12.62
CA GLN A 142 -3.08 -13.40 -12.71
C GLN A 142 -2.83 -12.14 -11.87
N LEU A 143 -2.43 -12.26 -10.60
CA LEU A 143 -2.13 -11.11 -9.75
C LEU A 143 -1.03 -10.22 -10.31
N GLN A 144 -0.03 -10.82 -10.96
CA GLN A 144 1.03 -10.06 -11.60
C GLN A 144 0.53 -9.24 -12.80
N GLN A 145 -0.33 -9.84 -13.64
CA GLN A 145 -0.92 -9.18 -14.82
C GLN A 145 -1.94 -8.09 -14.42
N GLN A 146 -2.64 -8.28 -13.33
CA GLN A 146 -3.71 -7.41 -12.84
C GLN A 146 -3.22 -6.26 -11.94
N ALA A 147 -1.92 -6.02 -11.87
CA ALA A 147 -1.36 -5.00 -10.98
C ALA A 147 -1.97 -3.60 -11.18
N LEU A 148 -2.32 -3.21 -12.40
CA LEU A 148 -2.92 -1.91 -12.70
C LEU A 148 -4.39 -1.78 -12.26
N LEU A 149 -5.07 -2.86 -11.91
CA LEU A 149 -6.42 -2.79 -11.34
C LEU A 149 -6.44 -2.14 -9.94
N TYR A 150 -5.30 -2.11 -9.23
CA TYR A 150 -5.24 -1.59 -7.85
C TYR A 150 -3.96 -0.83 -7.49
N LYS A 151 -2.96 -0.74 -8.39
CA LYS A 151 -1.68 -0.07 -8.13
C LYS A 151 -1.43 1.19 -8.96
N GLY A 152 -2.37 1.58 -9.79
CA GLY A 152 -2.24 2.75 -10.65
C GLY A 152 -2.67 4.06 -9.98
N ILE A 153 -2.82 5.09 -10.80
CA ILE A 153 -3.29 6.43 -10.44
C ILE A 153 -4.65 6.65 -11.11
N SER A 154 -5.57 7.40 -10.52
CA SER A 154 -6.83 7.72 -11.22
C SER A 154 -6.54 8.47 -12.52
N ALA A 155 -7.27 8.14 -13.58
CA ALA A 155 -7.09 8.79 -14.88
C ALA A 155 -7.30 10.31 -14.81
N LYS A 156 -8.19 10.77 -13.90
CA LYS A 156 -8.38 12.19 -13.63
C LYS A 156 -7.13 12.82 -13.03
N THR A 157 -6.55 12.22 -12.00
CA THR A 157 -5.34 12.72 -11.34
C THR A 157 -4.17 12.82 -12.32
N ILE A 158 -3.98 11.83 -13.21
CA ILE A 158 -2.94 11.89 -14.25
C ILE A 158 -3.17 13.08 -15.20
N ARG A 159 -4.40 13.29 -15.66
CA ARG A 159 -4.72 14.42 -16.54
C ARG A 159 -4.47 15.76 -15.84
N ASP A 160 -4.86 15.87 -14.57
CA ASP A 160 -4.66 17.10 -13.80
C ASP A 160 -3.16 17.39 -13.63
N ILE A 161 -2.35 16.39 -13.31
CA ILE A 161 -0.89 16.49 -13.23
C ILE A 161 -0.30 16.93 -14.58
N TYR A 162 -0.68 16.24 -15.66
CA TYR A 162 -0.18 16.57 -17.00
C TYR A 162 -0.52 18.01 -17.39
N THR A 163 -1.76 18.44 -17.15
CA THR A 163 -2.21 19.80 -17.44
C THR A 163 -1.38 20.83 -16.69
N LYS A 164 -1.16 20.63 -15.40
CA LYS A 164 -0.31 21.53 -14.58
C LYS A 164 1.13 21.58 -15.09
N LEU A 165 1.76 20.42 -15.32
CA LEU A 165 3.11 20.35 -15.86
C LEU A 165 3.22 21.05 -17.22
N TYR A 166 2.24 20.86 -18.10
CA TYR A 166 2.18 21.51 -19.40
C TYR A 166 2.06 23.03 -19.26
N GLN A 167 1.12 23.52 -18.45
CA GLN A 167 0.91 24.96 -18.23
C GLN A 167 2.18 25.66 -17.73
N HIS A 168 2.90 25.03 -16.80
CA HIS A 168 4.14 25.56 -16.24
C HIS A 168 5.39 25.35 -17.10
N SER A 169 5.30 24.57 -18.19
CA SER A 169 6.38 24.42 -19.17
C SER A 169 6.38 25.47 -20.29
N ILE A 170 5.28 26.23 -20.41
CA ILE A 170 5.12 27.25 -21.47
C ILE A 170 6.03 28.44 -21.18
N ALA A 171 6.47 29.12 -22.26
CA ALA A 171 7.28 30.33 -22.19
C ALA A 171 8.68 30.17 -21.56
N GLY A 172 9.24 28.95 -21.56
CA GLY A 172 10.62 28.71 -21.12
C GLY A 172 10.85 28.89 -19.62
N ALA A 173 9.80 28.66 -18.82
CA ALA A 173 9.90 28.72 -17.38
C ALA A 173 10.98 27.75 -16.85
N LYS A 174 11.69 28.16 -15.81
CA LYS A 174 12.76 27.34 -15.20
C LYS A 174 12.14 26.10 -14.54
N GLN A 175 12.51 24.93 -15.03
CA GLN A 175 12.00 23.68 -14.50
C GLN A 175 12.53 23.42 -13.08
N GLN A 176 11.62 23.19 -12.14
CA GLN A 176 11.90 22.82 -10.75
C GLN A 176 11.29 21.45 -10.37
N THR A 177 10.71 20.74 -11.35
CA THR A 177 10.00 19.48 -11.16
C THR A 177 10.52 18.43 -12.13
N PHE A 178 10.81 17.24 -11.64
CA PHE A 178 11.45 16.15 -12.37
C PHE A 178 10.74 14.82 -12.09
N LEU A 179 10.39 14.10 -13.15
CA LEU A 179 9.77 12.79 -13.09
C LEU A 179 10.75 11.72 -13.59
N HIS A 180 10.96 10.69 -12.78
CA HIS A 180 11.90 9.60 -13.08
C HIS A 180 11.18 8.24 -12.91
N SER A 181 10.88 7.58 -14.03
CA SER A 181 10.42 6.19 -14.03
C SER A 181 11.60 5.22 -14.00
N GLN A 182 11.31 3.92 -13.83
CA GLN A 182 12.29 2.83 -13.87
C GLN A 182 13.47 2.99 -12.89
N SER A 183 13.31 3.81 -11.86
CA SER A 183 14.32 4.16 -10.87
C SER A 183 14.11 3.36 -9.60
N ASN A 184 14.84 2.26 -9.45
CA ASN A 184 14.76 1.39 -8.28
C ASN A 184 15.70 1.90 -7.18
N LEU A 185 15.14 2.27 -6.02
CA LEU A 185 15.93 2.66 -4.86
C LEU A 185 16.63 1.42 -4.30
N ILE A 186 17.98 1.42 -4.31
CA ILE A 186 18.80 0.29 -3.85
C ILE A 186 19.49 0.56 -2.53
N HIS A 187 19.77 1.83 -2.20
CA HIS A 187 20.39 2.20 -0.94
C HIS A 187 20.03 3.63 -0.53
N ALA A 188 20.08 3.91 0.76
CA ALA A 188 19.93 5.25 1.32
C ALA A 188 20.83 5.44 2.55
N GLU A 189 21.43 6.61 2.68
CA GLU A 189 22.27 6.98 3.81
C GLU A 189 22.13 8.47 4.14
N VAL A 190 22.46 8.87 5.37
CA VAL A 190 22.45 10.28 5.76
C VAL A 190 23.88 10.84 5.64
N LEU A 191 24.05 11.84 4.78
CA LEU A 191 25.31 12.56 4.54
C LEU A 191 25.07 14.06 4.61
N ASN A 192 25.89 14.77 5.38
CA ASN A 192 25.83 16.24 5.48
C ASN A 192 24.42 16.80 5.70
N GLN A 193 23.65 16.17 6.59
CA GLN A 193 22.26 16.49 6.92
C GLN A 193 21.24 16.28 5.76
N GLN A 194 21.64 15.70 4.67
CA GLN A 194 20.77 15.27 3.57
C GLN A 194 20.69 13.74 3.52
N ILE A 195 19.64 13.23 2.89
CA ILE A 195 19.48 11.81 2.61
C ILE A 195 19.98 11.54 1.20
N ARG A 196 21.09 10.84 1.07
CA ARG A 196 21.57 10.34 -0.21
C ARG A 196 20.77 9.10 -0.58
N LEU A 197 20.05 9.18 -1.68
CA LEU A 197 19.30 8.09 -2.28
C LEU A 197 20.08 7.56 -3.49
N ILE A 198 20.39 6.27 -3.51
CA ILE A 198 21.07 5.62 -4.63
C ILE A 198 20.06 4.76 -5.38
N PHE A 199 19.94 5.03 -6.67
CA PHE A 199 19.02 4.36 -7.57
C PHE A 199 19.77 3.57 -8.63
N GLU A 200 19.13 2.48 -9.07
CA GLU A 200 19.50 1.75 -10.27
C GLU A 200 18.38 1.87 -11.31
N HIS A 201 18.73 2.28 -12.52
CA HIS A 201 17.79 2.32 -13.62
C HIS A 201 17.53 0.90 -14.14
N LYS A 202 16.28 0.42 -14.07
CA LYS A 202 15.92 -1.01 -14.28
C LYS A 202 16.29 -1.57 -15.66
N VAL A 203 16.36 -0.72 -16.69
CA VAL A 203 16.66 -1.17 -18.05
C VAL A 203 18.15 -1.03 -18.38
N THR A 204 18.77 0.09 -18.00
CA THR A 204 20.18 0.34 -18.32
C THR A 204 21.15 -0.14 -17.26
N THR A 205 20.65 -0.53 -16.08
CA THR A 205 21.43 -0.92 -14.90
C THR A 205 22.42 0.16 -14.41
N GLN A 206 22.33 1.37 -14.96
CA GLN A 206 23.13 2.50 -14.53
C GLN A 206 22.67 2.99 -13.16
N GLN A 207 23.64 3.24 -12.29
CA GLN A 207 23.38 3.83 -10.99
C GLN A 207 23.53 5.34 -11.03
N PHE A 208 22.68 6.02 -10.28
CA PHE A 208 22.78 7.46 -10.02
C PHE A 208 22.34 7.75 -8.58
N TYR A 209 22.68 8.91 -8.08
CA TYR A 209 22.25 9.32 -6.75
C TYR A 209 21.56 10.69 -6.76
N LEU A 210 20.77 10.92 -5.73
CA LEU A 210 20.10 12.18 -5.46
C LEU A 210 20.19 12.48 -3.96
N ASP A 211 20.76 13.64 -3.61
CA ASP A 211 20.80 14.12 -2.24
C ASP A 211 19.50 14.88 -1.94
N ALA A 212 18.68 14.33 -1.06
CA ALA A 212 17.36 14.84 -0.71
C ALA A 212 17.35 15.54 0.65
N ASN A 213 16.67 16.67 0.74
CA ASN A 213 16.38 17.33 2.02
C ASN A 213 15.17 16.70 2.71
N VAL A 214 14.19 16.27 1.90
CA VAL A 214 12.99 15.59 2.37
C VAL A 214 12.64 14.44 1.43
N VAL A 215 12.23 13.31 2.01
CA VAL A 215 11.72 12.13 1.30
C VAL A 215 10.33 11.77 1.80
N VAL A 216 9.37 11.68 0.88
CA VAL A 216 8.04 11.12 1.15
C VAL A 216 7.95 9.76 0.47
N ALA A 217 7.96 8.70 1.27
CA ALA A 217 7.82 7.32 0.80
C ALA A 217 6.33 6.99 0.60
N ALA A 218 5.82 7.15 -0.62
CA ALA A 218 4.49 6.72 -1.02
C ALA A 218 4.55 5.32 -1.66
N THR A 219 5.19 4.40 -0.95
CA THR A 219 5.61 3.07 -1.42
C THR A 219 4.57 1.99 -1.17
N GLY A 220 3.36 2.41 -0.74
CA GLY A 220 2.20 1.55 -0.55
C GLY A 220 2.13 0.89 0.82
N TYR A 221 1.40 -0.21 0.89
CA TYR A 221 1.07 -0.90 2.13
C TYR A 221 1.41 -2.38 2.00
N GLN A 222 1.58 -3.03 3.14
CA GLN A 222 1.83 -4.46 3.25
C GLN A 222 0.99 -5.09 4.36
N THR A 223 0.84 -6.40 4.31
CA THR A 223 0.25 -7.18 5.40
C THR A 223 1.02 -6.94 6.69
N PRO A 224 0.35 -6.62 7.81
CA PRO A 224 1.02 -6.48 9.10
C PRO A 224 1.58 -7.82 9.59
N ARG A 225 2.60 -7.77 10.43
CA ARG A 225 2.98 -8.92 11.23
C ARG A 225 1.93 -9.10 12.32
N PHE A 226 1.28 -10.27 12.35
CA PHE A 226 0.25 -10.57 13.35
C PHE A 226 0.89 -11.08 14.65
N ASP A 227 1.73 -10.27 15.29
CA ASP A 227 2.46 -10.64 16.50
C ASP A 227 1.52 -11.04 17.65
N PHE A 228 0.30 -10.48 17.68
CA PHE A 228 -0.74 -10.88 18.63
C PHE A 228 -1.22 -12.33 18.43
N MET A 229 -0.97 -12.94 17.28
CA MET A 229 -1.32 -14.32 16.99
C MET A 229 -0.20 -15.31 17.30
N HIS A 230 0.93 -14.91 17.88
CA HIS A 230 2.10 -15.78 18.09
C HIS A 230 1.75 -17.08 18.84
N HIS A 231 0.81 -17.05 19.78
CA HIS A 231 0.36 -18.23 20.52
C HIS A 231 -0.46 -19.23 19.70
N VAL A 232 -1.02 -18.83 18.59
CA VAL A 232 -1.80 -19.69 17.69
C VAL A 232 -1.10 -19.91 16.35
N HIS A 233 -0.01 -19.22 16.09
CA HIS A 233 0.70 -19.26 14.81
C HIS A 233 1.10 -20.69 14.39
N ALA A 234 1.61 -21.50 15.32
CA ALA A 234 1.98 -22.89 15.07
C ALA A 234 0.79 -23.81 14.73
N LEU A 235 -0.45 -23.36 14.97
CA LEU A 235 -1.66 -24.10 14.65
C LEU A 235 -2.20 -23.76 13.26
N ILE A 236 -1.75 -22.66 12.65
CA ILE A 236 -2.19 -22.17 11.34
C ILE A 236 -1.55 -22.97 10.23
N GLN A 237 -2.33 -23.33 9.22
CA GLN A 237 -1.82 -23.98 8.01
C GLN A 237 -1.40 -22.94 6.97
N THR A 238 -0.23 -23.16 6.37
CA THR A 238 0.30 -22.30 5.30
C THR A 238 0.53 -23.11 4.02
N ASP A 239 0.61 -22.40 2.89
CA ASP A 239 1.07 -22.95 1.62
C ASP A 239 2.63 -23.04 1.58
N ALA A 240 3.16 -23.45 0.44
CA ALA A 240 4.61 -23.57 0.23
C ALA A 240 5.35 -22.22 0.24
N GLN A 241 4.65 -21.11 0.02
CA GLN A 241 5.15 -19.74 0.03
C GLN A 241 5.01 -19.07 1.41
N GLY A 242 4.38 -19.76 2.38
CA GLY A 242 4.14 -19.26 3.72
C GLY A 242 2.84 -18.42 3.87
N HIS A 243 2.01 -18.34 2.83
CA HIS A 243 0.71 -17.67 2.95
C HIS A 243 -0.28 -18.55 3.72
N TRP A 244 -1.18 -17.91 4.43
CA TRP A 244 -2.24 -18.60 5.16
C TRP A 244 -3.17 -19.35 4.21
N LYS A 245 -3.48 -20.61 4.52
CA LYS A 245 -4.51 -21.36 3.80
C LYS A 245 -5.89 -20.91 4.26
N ILE A 246 -6.64 -20.28 3.34
CA ILE A 246 -7.96 -19.70 3.59
C ILE A 246 -8.97 -20.44 2.72
N THR A 247 -10.13 -20.77 3.28
CA THR A 247 -11.23 -21.36 2.52
C THR A 247 -11.94 -20.30 1.69
N GLU A 248 -12.72 -20.70 0.71
CA GLU A 248 -13.53 -19.80 -0.11
C GLU A 248 -14.45 -18.87 0.70
N ASP A 249 -14.86 -19.32 1.90
CA ASP A 249 -15.71 -18.57 2.82
C ASP A 249 -14.89 -17.76 3.84
N TYR A 250 -13.63 -17.41 3.49
CA TYR A 250 -12.74 -16.56 4.30
C TYR A 250 -12.31 -17.16 5.64
N ARG A 251 -12.51 -18.45 5.86
CA ARG A 251 -12.08 -19.16 7.08
C ARG A 251 -10.61 -19.58 6.96
N LEU A 252 -9.82 -19.24 7.97
CA LEU A 252 -8.42 -19.65 8.10
C LEU A 252 -8.34 -21.15 8.46
N LYS A 253 -7.53 -21.94 7.75
CA LYS A 253 -7.30 -23.33 8.09
C LYS A 253 -6.32 -23.43 9.27
N HIS A 254 -6.77 -24.00 10.39
CA HIS A 254 -5.96 -24.16 11.60
C HIS A 254 -6.44 -25.36 12.44
N LYS A 255 -5.72 -25.67 13.55
CA LYS A 255 -5.99 -26.80 14.45
C LYS A 255 -6.53 -26.37 15.83
N ALA A 256 -6.84 -25.09 16.05
CA ALA A 256 -7.46 -24.62 17.29
C ALA A 256 -8.95 -24.97 17.31
N ALA A 257 -9.55 -25.04 18.50
CA ALA A 257 -11.01 -25.07 18.66
C ALA A 257 -11.61 -23.70 18.35
N GLY A 258 -12.78 -23.66 17.73
CA GLY A 258 -13.40 -22.42 17.22
C GLY A 258 -12.87 -22.06 15.84
N GLU A 259 -13.41 -20.98 15.25
CA GLU A 259 -13.08 -20.59 13.88
C GLU A 259 -12.42 -19.21 13.82
N ILE A 260 -11.50 -19.04 12.87
CA ILE A 260 -10.87 -17.75 12.56
C ILE A 260 -11.22 -17.40 11.12
N TYR A 261 -11.80 -16.22 10.93
CA TYR A 261 -12.06 -15.62 9.62
C TYR A 261 -11.13 -14.45 9.38
N VAL A 262 -10.78 -14.21 8.13
CA VAL A 262 -9.85 -13.12 7.75
C VAL A 262 -10.49 -12.23 6.69
N GLN A 263 -10.16 -10.93 6.77
CA GLN A 263 -10.53 -9.93 5.77
C GLN A 263 -9.31 -9.08 5.42
N ASN A 264 -9.11 -8.82 4.13
CA ASN A 264 -8.01 -8.04 3.56
C ASN A 264 -6.61 -8.70 3.65
N GLN A 265 -6.56 -10.02 3.89
CA GLN A 265 -5.31 -10.80 3.93
C GLN A 265 -5.30 -11.94 2.91
N GLU A 266 -6.37 -12.08 2.15
CA GLU A 266 -6.67 -13.21 1.28
C GLU A 266 -6.40 -12.95 -0.21
N MET A 267 -5.69 -11.89 -0.59
CA MET A 267 -5.46 -11.56 -2.01
C MET A 267 -4.81 -12.72 -2.79
N HIS A 268 -3.88 -13.44 -2.18
CA HIS A 268 -3.23 -14.60 -2.80
C HIS A 268 -4.20 -15.73 -3.16
N SER A 269 -5.36 -15.82 -2.49
CA SER A 269 -6.37 -16.88 -2.69
C SER A 269 -7.67 -16.37 -3.30
N HIS A 270 -8.04 -15.08 -3.11
CA HIS A 270 -9.33 -14.50 -3.54
C HIS A 270 -9.19 -13.41 -4.61
N GLY A 271 -7.96 -13.06 -5.00
CA GLY A 271 -7.70 -12.14 -6.10
C GLY A 271 -7.74 -10.66 -5.73
N VAL A 272 -7.71 -9.83 -6.77
CA VAL A 272 -7.55 -8.36 -6.69
C VAL A 272 -8.67 -7.64 -5.97
N GLY A 273 -9.85 -8.24 -5.87
CA GLY A 273 -11.01 -7.70 -5.16
C GLY A 273 -10.83 -7.66 -3.63
N THR A 274 -9.82 -8.33 -3.07
CA THR A 274 -9.60 -8.41 -1.62
C THR A 274 -9.59 -7.04 -0.91
N PRO A 275 -8.86 -6.01 -1.36
CA PRO A 275 -8.87 -4.71 -0.69
C PRO A 275 -10.10 -3.84 -1.05
N ASP A 276 -10.95 -4.28 -1.97
CA ASP A 276 -12.07 -3.49 -2.43
C ASP A 276 -13.19 -3.42 -1.37
N LEU A 277 -13.63 -2.19 -1.05
CA LEU A 277 -14.69 -1.96 -0.08
C LEU A 277 -16.07 -2.35 -0.64
N GLY A 278 -16.26 -2.32 -1.96
CA GLY A 278 -17.51 -2.75 -2.61
C GLY A 278 -17.82 -4.21 -2.36
N LEU A 279 -16.81 -5.06 -2.26
CA LEU A 279 -16.96 -6.49 -1.91
C LEU A 279 -17.10 -6.74 -0.40
N GLY A 280 -16.99 -5.72 0.44
CA GLY A 280 -17.04 -5.85 1.90
C GLY A 280 -18.37 -6.48 2.39
N ALA A 281 -19.49 -6.06 1.81
CA ALA A 281 -20.81 -6.61 2.16
C ALA A 281 -20.92 -8.11 1.79
N HIS A 282 -20.45 -8.49 0.61
CA HIS A 282 -20.43 -9.90 0.17
C HIS A 282 -19.56 -10.77 1.09
N ARG A 283 -18.34 -10.31 1.45
CA ARG A 283 -17.48 -11.01 2.40
C ARG A 283 -18.12 -11.17 3.76
N ALA A 284 -18.68 -10.08 4.29
CA ALA A 284 -19.39 -10.12 5.57
C ALA A 284 -20.56 -11.10 5.56
N ALA A 285 -21.36 -11.13 4.48
CA ALA A 285 -22.46 -12.07 4.31
C ALA A 285 -21.97 -13.53 4.33
N LYS A 286 -20.91 -13.87 3.56
CA LYS A 286 -20.33 -15.22 3.58
C LYS A 286 -19.85 -15.62 4.98
N ILE A 287 -19.13 -14.74 5.69
CA ILE A 287 -18.65 -15.01 7.05
C ILE A 287 -19.83 -15.22 8.02
N ILE A 288 -20.85 -14.37 7.97
CA ILE A 288 -22.03 -14.47 8.84
C ILE A 288 -22.77 -15.78 8.58
N ASN A 289 -22.99 -16.15 7.31
CA ASN A 289 -23.64 -17.42 6.97
C ASN A 289 -22.88 -18.62 7.53
N GLN A 290 -21.56 -18.61 7.47
CA GLN A 290 -20.73 -19.66 8.07
C GLN A 290 -20.85 -19.69 9.61
N LEU A 291 -20.85 -18.54 10.26
CA LEU A 291 -21.00 -18.45 11.72
C LEU A 291 -22.37 -18.92 12.21
N LEU A 292 -23.43 -18.70 11.41
CA LEU A 292 -24.78 -19.12 11.72
C LEU A 292 -25.05 -20.59 11.34
N GLY A 293 -24.32 -21.16 10.40
CA GLY A 293 -24.53 -22.48 9.83
C GLY A 293 -25.71 -22.55 8.85
N TYR A 294 -26.26 -21.41 8.43
CA TYR A 294 -27.30 -21.30 7.40
C TYR A 294 -27.15 -19.99 6.61
N ALA A 295 -27.72 -19.94 5.40
CA ALA A 295 -27.75 -18.75 4.58
C ALA A 295 -28.82 -17.77 5.10
N LEU A 296 -28.37 -16.63 5.60
CA LEU A 296 -29.21 -15.49 5.97
C LEU A 296 -29.18 -14.40 4.89
N TYR A 297 -28.04 -14.28 4.16
CA TYR A 297 -27.81 -13.30 3.10
C TYR A 297 -27.39 -13.96 1.79
#